data_3cc2d433cdea002936f0b540e5c1c4d1
#
_entry.id   3cc2d433cdea002936f0b540e5c1c4d1
#
_cell.length_a   1.000
_cell.length_b   1.000
_cell.length_c   1.000
_cell.angle_alpha   90.00
_cell.angle_beta   90.00
_cell.angle_gamma   90.00
#
_symmetry.space_group_name_H-M   'P 1'
#
loop_
_entity.id
_entity.type
_entity.pdbx_description
1 polymer ?
#
loop_
_entity_poly.entity_id
_entity_poly.type
_entity_poly.pdbx_seq_one_letter_code
_entity_poly.pdbx_strand_id
1 'polypeptide(L)' 'MNFAKNLQSIRKGANLSQEQLAEQLHISRQAVSKWEMGDSLR' A
#
# COMPACT_ATOMS: atom_id res chain seq x y z
N MET A 1 8.18 13.62 -3.25
CA MET A 1 7.82 12.51 -2.39
C MET A 1 6.89 11.58 -3.13
N ASN A 2 7.07 10.29 -2.97
CA ASN A 2 6.34 9.30 -3.77
C ASN A 2 5.37 8.53 -2.87
N PHE A 3 4.08 8.62 -3.17
CA PHE A 3 3.07 7.94 -2.37
C PHE A 3 3.28 6.42 -2.36
N ALA A 4 3.62 5.86 -3.52
CA ALA A 4 3.81 4.42 -3.61
C ALA A 4 4.97 3.96 -2.74
N LYS A 5 6.06 4.70 -2.77
CA LYS A 5 7.21 4.36 -1.93
C LYS A 5 6.89 4.54 -0.46
N ASN A 6 6.16 5.60 -0.13
CA ASN A 6 5.74 5.83 1.25
C ASN A 6 4.91 4.66 1.76
N LEU A 7 3.97 4.22 0.94
CA LEU A 7 3.10 3.13 1.33
C LEU A 7 3.89 1.85 1.56
N GLN A 8 4.82 1.55 0.65
CA GLN A 8 5.67 0.38 0.81
C GLN A 8 6.52 0.49 2.07
N SER A 9 7.05 1.67 2.33
CA SER A 9 7.90 1.90 3.47
C SER A 9 7.13 1.67 4.77
N ILE A 10 5.92 2.20 4.84
CA ILE A 10 5.08 2.02 6.01
C ILE A 10 4.77 0.54 6.22
N ARG A 11 4.43 -0.14 5.13
CA ARG A 11 4.08 -1.55 5.20
C ARG A 11 5.26 -2.38 5.67
N LYS A 12 6.42 -2.16 5.06
CA LYS A 12 7.61 -2.93 5.41
C LYS A 12 8.09 -2.61 6.82
N GLY A 13 8.00 -1.35 7.20
CA GLY A 13 8.38 -0.95 8.56
C GLY A 13 7.52 -1.60 9.62
N ALA A 14 6.27 -1.90 9.29
CA ALA A 14 5.37 -2.55 10.21
C ALA A 14 5.32 -4.07 10.02
N ASN A 15 6.12 -4.60 9.10
CA ASN A 15 6.13 -6.04 8.81
C ASN A 15 4.78 -6.54 8.31
N LEU A 16 4.12 -5.75 7.50
CA LEU A 16 2.80 -6.10 6.98
C LEU A 16 2.91 -6.59 5.55
N SER A 17 2.09 -7.59 5.20
CA SER A 17 1.88 -7.95 3.81
C SER A 17 0.92 -6.94 3.20
N GLN A 18 0.78 -6.97 1.87
CA GLN A 18 -0.20 -6.11 1.21
C GLN A 18 -1.60 -6.38 1.72
N GLU A 19 -1.89 -7.65 1.94
CA GLU A 19 -3.20 -8.04 2.43
C GLU A 19 -3.45 -7.48 3.84
N GLN A 20 -2.44 -7.56 4.69
CA GLN A 20 -2.56 -7.06 6.05
C GLN A 20 -2.73 -5.55 6.05
N LEU A 21 -1.99 -4.86 5.21
CA LEU A 21 -2.15 -3.42 5.11
C LEU A 21 -3.54 -3.05 4.60
N ALA A 22 -4.04 -3.79 3.64
CA ALA A 22 -5.37 -3.55 3.11
C ALA A 22 -6.42 -3.66 4.21
N GLU A 23 -6.28 -4.65 5.07
CA GLU A 23 -7.18 -4.81 6.20
C GLU A 23 -7.11 -3.62 7.15
N GLN A 24 -5.90 -3.15 7.40
CA GLN A 24 -5.71 -2.00 8.28
C GLN A 24 -6.39 -0.76 7.73
N LEU A 25 -6.37 -0.61 6.43
CA LEU A 25 -6.93 0.58 5.79
C LEU A 25 -8.39 0.38 5.36
N HIS A 26 -8.94 -0.80 5.59
CA HIS A 26 -10.31 -1.11 5.18
C HIS A 26 -10.52 -0.98 3.67
N ILE A 27 -9.53 -1.42 2.91
CA ILE A 27 -9.57 -1.41 1.46
C ILE A 27 -9.20 -2.79 0.94
N SER A 28 -9.35 -3.00 -0.36
CA SER A 28 -8.99 -4.28 -0.95
C SER A 28 -7.49 -4.39 -1.14
N ARG A 29 -7.00 -5.63 -1.18
CA ARG A 29 -5.59 -5.87 -1.45
C ARG A 29 -5.22 -5.37 -2.85
N GLN A 30 -6.16 -5.46 -3.77
CA GLN A 30 -5.91 -4.96 -5.12
C GLN A 30 -5.66 -3.47 -5.13
N ALA A 31 -6.36 -2.73 -4.29
CA ALA A 31 -6.14 -1.30 -4.19
C ALA A 31 -4.74 -1.00 -3.68
N VAL A 32 -4.29 -1.74 -2.66
CA VAL A 32 -2.93 -1.56 -2.14
C VAL A 32 -1.92 -1.85 -3.23
N SER A 33 -2.12 -2.94 -3.95
CA SER A 33 -1.21 -3.33 -5.01
C SER A 33 -1.11 -2.22 -6.07
N LYS A 34 -2.23 -1.69 -6.49
CA LYS A 34 -2.24 -0.61 -7.48
C LYS A 34 -1.54 0.63 -6.97
N TRP A 35 -1.80 0.97 -5.71
CA TRP A 35 -1.20 2.15 -5.10
C TRP A 35 0.32 2.01 -5.03
N GLU A 36 0.80 0.82 -4.68
CA GLU A 36 2.24 0.60 -4.60
C GLU A 36 2.90 0.63 -5.97
N MET A 37 2.14 0.40 -7.01
CA MET A 37 2.62 0.55 -8.37
C MET A 37 2.51 1.99 -8.88
N GLY A 38 1.88 2.86 -8.11
CA GLY A 38 1.73 4.25 -8.48
C GLY A 38 0.64 4.50 -9.49
N ASP A 39 -0.25 3.55 -9.65
CA ASP A 39 -1.24 3.58 -10.73
C ASP A 39 -2.41 4.49 -10.47
N SER A 40 -2.80 4.61 -9.23
CA SER A 40 -4.08 5.19 -8.88
C SER A 40 -4.02 6.68 -8.55
N LEU A 41 -2.88 7.29 -8.72
CA LEU A 41 -2.70 8.69 -8.32
C LEU A 41 -2.53 9.60 -9.52
N ARG A 42 -3.23 9.34 -10.54
CA ARG A 42 -3.14 10.13 -11.76
C ARG A 42 -4.25 11.09 -11.90
#